data_6a27f652f396c32eaf210b6acbdf9a7e
#
_entry.id   6a27f652f396c32eaf210b6acbdf9a7e
#
_cell.length_a   1.000
_cell.length_b   1.000
_cell.length_c   1.000
_cell.angle_alpha   90.00
_cell.angle_beta   90.00
_cell.angle_gamma   90.00
#
_symmetry.space_group_name_H-M   'P 1'
#
loop_
_entity.id
_entity.type
_entity.pdbx_description
1 polymer ?
#
loop_
_entity_poly.entity_id
_entity_poly.type
_entity_poly.pdbx_seq_one_letter_code
_entity_poly.pdbx_strand_id
1 'polypeptide(L)'
;RAKSQWSDLWKKEDYWAIWIGFFFLIVAAWLCFGQRPALEARFNEYRTIITAEESKPFKTIEWYKATAAQKNVQAQKQSQVAEVIAYLKTPARWTDNPLDALMMDQARADERNAALKPKVEAARQAAAEALATARAAQDAAAAAGYQDAGLNDAATAAIDSWQNAEKKASKAASGLAKPFNRIPTLIVLGLVLGALCTVGAVFMGMNPGKFFVSFLIIYALCVLANILGNQKTMRLYGINAEIWSIAIGMIIANTVGTPKLVKDGAQVEYFIKTGLVLLGAEVLFHKILAIGIPGIFVAWVVTPIVLISTFIFGQKVLKMPSRTLNMVISADMSVCGTSAAIATAAACRAKKEELTLSIGLSLTFTAIMMVAMPAFINWVGMPEILGGAWIGGTVDATGAFIGPKALQVAATVKMIQNVLIGVTAFCVAMYWCAKVDVQEGQKVSAMEIWHRFPKFVLGFLTASVVMSVVSSSLGADVGKMLVDNGINKVSVPLRGWFFALAFVSIGLTTNFRELGKYFKGGKPILLYVCGQSLNLVLTLLMAWIMFYKVFPEITAKI
;
A
#
# COMPACT_ATOMS: atom_id res chain seq x y z
N ARG A 1 30.96 -24.80 -0.88
CA ARG A 1 29.72 -24.75 -1.72
C ARG A 1 28.59 -25.46 -0.96
N ALA A 2 27.74 -24.71 -0.26
CA ALA A 2 26.57 -25.31 0.39
C ALA A 2 25.56 -25.69 -0.71
N LYS A 3 25.34 -26.98 -0.88
CA LYS A 3 24.27 -27.51 -1.74
C LYS A 3 22.93 -27.12 -1.09
N SER A 4 21.96 -26.63 -1.88
CA SER A 4 20.58 -26.43 -1.44
C SER A 4 20.05 -27.79 -0.92
N GLN A 5 19.62 -27.79 0.32
CA GLN A 5 19.06 -29.00 0.96
C GLN A 5 17.56 -28.80 1.17
N TRP A 6 16.79 -29.87 1.13
CA TRP A 6 15.35 -29.86 1.46
C TRP A 6 15.09 -29.24 2.84
N SER A 7 16.05 -29.37 3.77
CA SER A 7 15.99 -28.75 5.10
C SER A 7 16.00 -27.22 5.06
N ASP A 8 16.45 -26.59 3.95
CA ASP A 8 16.42 -25.13 3.79
C ASP A 8 14.99 -24.59 3.81
N LEU A 9 14.00 -25.36 3.32
CA LEU A 9 12.58 -24.99 3.33
C LEU A 9 12.04 -24.68 4.73
N TRP A 10 12.65 -25.23 5.76
CA TRP A 10 12.23 -25.10 7.16
C TRP A 10 13.23 -24.32 8.02
N LYS A 11 14.47 -24.16 7.55
CA LYS A 11 15.55 -23.52 8.32
C LYS A 11 15.87 -22.08 7.89
N LYS A 12 15.44 -21.66 6.70
CA LYS A 12 15.76 -20.33 6.18
C LYS A 12 14.56 -19.39 6.29
N GLU A 13 14.84 -18.15 6.67
CA GLU A 13 13.85 -17.08 6.82
C GLU A 13 13.07 -16.77 5.55
N ASP A 14 13.71 -16.87 4.35
CA ASP A 14 13.06 -16.65 3.06
C ASP A 14 11.82 -17.53 2.87
N TYR A 15 11.94 -18.81 3.23
CA TYR A 15 10.83 -19.75 3.10
C TYR A 15 9.76 -19.53 4.18
N TRP A 16 10.17 -19.20 5.41
CA TRP A 16 9.22 -18.87 6.47
C TRP A 16 8.42 -17.61 6.15
N ALA A 17 9.06 -16.62 5.52
CA ALA A 17 8.36 -15.45 5.00
C ALA A 17 7.29 -15.83 3.96
N ILE A 18 7.60 -16.79 3.07
CA ILE A 18 6.64 -17.33 2.10
C ILE A 18 5.51 -18.08 2.81
N TRP A 19 5.82 -18.97 3.74
CA TRP A 19 4.82 -19.76 4.47
C TRP A 19 3.84 -18.89 5.25
N ILE A 20 4.33 -17.91 6.01
CA ILE A 20 3.48 -16.99 6.77
C ILE A 20 2.68 -16.08 5.84
N GLY A 21 3.30 -15.54 4.80
CA GLY A 21 2.60 -14.72 3.83
C GLY A 21 1.43 -15.46 3.17
N PHE A 22 1.68 -16.68 2.66
CA PHE A 22 0.61 -17.50 2.07
C PHE A 22 -0.40 -17.99 3.09
N PHE A 23 0.00 -18.30 4.33
CA PHE A 23 -0.94 -18.65 5.38
C PHE A 23 -2.01 -17.56 5.55
N PHE A 24 -1.60 -16.30 5.66
CA PHE A 24 -2.54 -15.19 5.78
C PHE A 24 -3.39 -15.00 4.51
N LEU A 25 -2.81 -15.16 3.33
CA LEU A 25 -3.55 -15.05 2.07
C LEU A 25 -4.59 -16.16 1.93
N ILE A 26 -4.24 -17.39 2.30
CA ILE A 26 -5.15 -18.56 2.28
C ILE A 26 -6.29 -18.36 3.29
N VAL A 27 -5.98 -17.93 4.52
CA VAL A 27 -7.00 -17.63 5.53
C VAL A 27 -7.93 -16.51 5.06
N ALA A 28 -7.39 -15.43 4.51
CA ALA A 28 -8.19 -14.33 3.96
C ALA A 28 -9.07 -14.79 2.80
N ALA A 29 -8.51 -15.60 1.89
CA ALA A 29 -9.25 -16.18 0.78
C ALA A 29 -10.36 -17.10 1.28
N TRP A 30 -10.08 -18.02 2.21
CA TRP A 30 -11.07 -18.92 2.80
C TRP A 30 -12.24 -18.16 3.43
N LEU A 31 -11.95 -17.15 4.24
CA LEU A 31 -12.97 -16.29 4.85
C LEU A 31 -13.84 -15.58 3.80
N CYS A 32 -13.23 -15.02 2.76
CA CYS A 32 -13.96 -14.28 1.72
C CYS A 32 -14.74 -15.21 0.79
N PHE A 33 -14.16 -16.34 0.37
CA PHE A 33 -14.80 -17.30 -0.52
C PHE A 33 -15.95 -18.05 0.17
N GLY A 34 -15.86 -18.29 1.48
CA GLY A 34 -16.97 -18.85 2.26
C GLY A 34 -18.24 -17.99 2.21
N GLN A 35 -18.10 -16.67 1.99
CA GLN A 35 -19.23 -15.74 1.87
C GLN A 35 -19.73 -15.54 0.43
N ARG A 36 -19.04 -16.12 -0.55
CA ARG A 36 -19.30 -15.90 -1.98
C ARG A 36 -20.75 -16.15 -2.39
N PRO A 37 -21.40 -17.31 -2.04
CA PRO A 37 -22.78 -17.58 -2.48
C PRO A 37 -23.77 -16.51 -2.01
N ALA A 38 -23.66 -16.10 -0.74
CA ALA A 38 -24.56 -15.08 -0.17
C ALA A 38 -24.31 -13.69 -0.79
N LEU A 39 -23.06 -13.35 -1.11
CA LEU A 39 -22.69 -12.09 -1.75
C LEU A 39 -23.19 -12.05 -3.22
N GLU A 40 -22.98 -13.12 -3.97
CA GLU A 40 -23.45 -13.21 -5.37
C GLU A 40 -24.97 -13.18 -5.45
N ALA A 41 -25.69 -13.86 -4.56
CA ALA A 41 -27.14 -13.82 -4.50
C ALA A 41 -27.66 -12.38 -4.29
N ARG A 42 -27.10 -11.68 -3.29
CA ARG A 42 -27.47 -10.27 -3.03
C ARG A 42 -27.08 -9.34 -4.17
N PHE A 43 -25.92 -9.55 -4.76
CA PHE A 43 -25.46 -8.74 -5.89
C PHE A 43 -26.39 -8.88 -7.08
N ASN A 44 -26.81 -10.11 -7.41
CA ASN A 44 -27.72 -10.42 -8.50
C ASN A 44 -29.14 -9.90 -8.23
N GLU A 45 -29.62 -9.95 -6.98
CA GLU A 45 -30.88 -9.33 -6.58
C GLU A 45 -30.91 -7.84 -6.94
N TYR A 46 -29.90 -7.09 -6.52
CA TYR A 46 -29.81 -5.66 -6.87
C TYR A 46 -29.61 -5.42 -8.36
N ARG A 47 -28.87 -6.30 -9.05
CA ARG A 47 -28.67 -6.24 -10.50
C ARG A 47 -30.01 -6.39 -11.24
N THR A 48 -30.88 -7.31 -10.81
CA THR A 48 -32.21 -7.48 -11.38
C THR A 48 -33.05 -6.20 -11.22
N ILE A 49 -33.02 -5.58 -10.04
CA ILE A 49 -33.74 -4.31 -9.81
C ILE A 49 -33.19 -3.21 -10.72
N ILE A 50 -31.86 -3.06 -10.80
CA ILE A 50 -31.19 -2.06 -11.64
C ILE A 50 -31.61 -2.23 -13.10
N THR A 51 -31.55 -3.46 -13.63
CA THR A 51 -31.89 -3.76 -15.02
C THR A 51 -33.39 -3.48 -15.30
N ALA A 52 -34.27 -3.80 -14.36
CA ALA A 52 -35.70 -3.49 -14.49
C ALA A 52 -35.95 -1.98 -14.51
N GLU A 53 -35.23 -1.22 -13.69
CA GLU A 53 -35.35 0.23 -13.62
C GLU A 53 -34.71 0.97 -14.81
N GLU A 54 -33.71 0.37 -15.48
CA GLU A 54 -33.09 0.92 -16.68
C GLU A 54 -34.00 0.95 -17.91
N SER A 55 -35.13 0.19 -17.90
CA SER A 55 -36.12 0.27 -18.94
C SER A 55 -36.96 1.57 -18.92
N LYS A 56 -36.91 2.33 -17.87
CA LYS A 56 -37.64 3.59 -17.69
C LYS A 56 -36.89 4.76 -18.34
N PRO A 57 -37.59 5.86 -18.72
CA PRO A 57 -36.96 6.97 -19.46
C PRO A 57 -35.96 7.79 -18.65
N PHE A 58 -35.92 7.61 -17.33
CA PHE A 58 -34.95 8.23 -16.43
C PHE A 58 -34.55 7.29 -15.30
N LYS A 59 -33.43 7.59 -14.65
CA LYS A 59 -32.94 6.83 -13.49
C LYS A 59 -33.79 7.13 -12.27
N THR A 60 -34.51 6.12 -11.80
CA THR A 60 -35.46 6.23 -10.69
C THR A 60 -34.75 6.24 -9.32
N ILE A 61 -35.50 6.56 -8.27
CA ILE A 61 -35.05 6.45 -6.88
C ILE A 61 -34.63 5.02 -6.57
N GLU A 62 -35.37 4.04 -7.05
CA GLU A 62 -35.11 2.61 -6.90
C GLU A 62 -33.81 2.20 -7.58
N TRP A 63 -33.56 2.73 -8.80
CA TRP A 63 -32.28 2.51 -9.51
C TRP A 63 -31.09 3.00 -8.69
N TYR A 64 -31.16 4.23 -8.16
CA TYR A 64 -30.09 4.81 -7.35
C TYR A 64 -29.87 4.06 -6.04
N LYS A 65 -30.95 3.68 -5.33
CA LYS A 65 -30.89 2.89 -4.09
C LYS A 65 -30.28 1.50 -4.34
N ALA A 66 -30.76 0.80 -5.38
CA ALA A 66 -30.23 -0.51 -5.74
C ALA A 66 -28.75 -0.45 -6.14
N THR A 67 -28.37 0.57 -6.94
CA THR A 67 -26.95 0.79 -7.32
C THR A 67 -26.05 1.06 -6.10
N ALA A 68 -26.51 1.87 -5.15
CA ALA A 68 -25.79 2.14 -3.92
C ALA A 68 -25.69 0.89 -3.03
N ALA A 69 -26.77 0.12 -2.92
CA ALA A 69 -26.80 -1.13 -2.17
C ALA A 69 -25.89 -2.19 -2.81
N GLN A 70 -25.92 -2.33 -4.14
CA GLN A 70 -25.05 -3.24 -4.89
C GLN A 70 -23.57 -2.93 -4.67
N LYS A 71 -23.16 -1.66 -4.73
CA LYS A 71 -21.80 -1.21 -4.42
C LYS A 71 -21.37 -1.56 -2.98
N ASN A 72 -22.32 -1.72 -2.08
CA ASN A 72 -22.10 -2.09 -0.69
C ASN A 72 -22.05 -3.60 -0.46
N VAL A 73 -22.33 -4.44 -1.46
CA VAL A 73 -22.14 -5.89 -1.41
C VAL A 73 -20.66 -6.19 -1.53
N GLN A 74 -19.98 -6.34 -0.38
CA GLN A 74 -18.53 -6.48 -0.28
C GLN A 74 -18.17 -7.45 0.83
N ALA A 75 -17.17 -8.31 0.62
CA ALA A 75 -16.76 -9.29 1.61
C ALA A 75 -16.31 -8.65 2.94
N GLN A 76 -15.62 -7.52 2.89
CA GLN A 76 -15.20 -6.77 4.10
C GLN A 76 -16.35 -6.33 5.03
N LYS A 77 -17.59 -6.32 4.54
CA LYS A 77 -18.78 -5.95 5.32
C LYS A 77 -19.50 -7.14 5.93
N GLN A 78 -19.11 -8.36 5.57
CA GLN A 78 -19.61 -9.57 6.22
C GLN A 78 -19.04 -9.70 7.62
N SER A 79 -19.84 -10.17 8.58
CA SER A 79 -19.49 -10.18 10.00
C SER A 79 -18.12 -10.78 10.28
N GLN A 80 -17.83 -11.98 9.77
CA GLN A 80 -16.57 -12.68 9.99
C GLN A 80 -15.36 -11.93 9.43
N VAL A 81 -15.45 -11.42 8.20
CA VAL A 81 -14.36 -10.67 7.56
C VAL A 81 -14.16 -9.31 8.23
N ALA A 82 -15.27 -8.62 8.54
CA ALA A 82 -15.24 -7.33 9.23
C ALA A 82 -14.60 -7.43 10.62
N GLU A 83 -14.87 -8.52 11.34
CA GLU A 83 -14.30 -8.81 12.64
C GLU A 83 -12.79 -9.01 12.56
N VAL A 84 -12.31 -9.84 11.62
CA VAL A 84 -10.87 -10.00 11.38
C VAL A 84 -10.21 -8.66 11.01
N ILE A 85 -10.82 -7.88 10.12
CA ILE A 85 -10.31 -6.54 9.77
C ILE A 85 -10.27 -5.62 10.99
N ALA A 86 -11.23 -5.74 11.93
CA ALA A 86 -11.22 -4.93 13.15
C ALA A 86 -9.99 -5.21 14.03
N TYR A 87 -9.56 -6.47 14.13
CA TYR A 87 -8.31 -6.83 14.82
C TYR A 87 -7.04 -6.30 14.13
N LEU A 88 -7.05 -6.15 12.82
CA LEU A 88 -5.88 -5.71 12.05
C LEU A 88 -5.70 -4.18 12.02
N LYS A 89 -6.67 -3.41 12.52
CA LYS A 89 -6.62 -1.95 12.49
C LYS A 89 -5.46 -1.40 13.32
N THR A 90 -4.72 -0.47 12.74
CA THR A 90 -3.70 0.32 13.45
C THR A 90 -4.37 1.36 14.38
N PRO A 91 -3.63 1.97 15.32
CA PRO A 91 -4.09 3.13 16.08
C PRO A 91 -4.79 4.17 15.21
N ALA A 92 -5.86 4.81 15.74
CA ALA A 92 -6.65 5.76 14.97
C ALA A 92 -5.91 7.07 14.71
N ARG A 93 -6.44 7.89 13.80
CA ARG A 93 -5.97 9.27 13.64
C ARG A 93 -6.41 10.12 14.82
N TRP A 94 -5.52 10.98 15.29
CA TRP A 94 -5.76 11.88 16.42
C TRP A 94 -5.17 13.27 16.17
N THR A 95 -5.59 14.27 16.93
CA THR A 95 -5.12 15.65 16.83
C THR A 95 -4.34 16.07 18.06
N ASP A 96 -5.02 16.12 19.21
CA ASP A 96 -4.53 16.79 20.41
C ASP A 96 -4.19 15.81 21.54
N ASN A 97 -4.85 14.67 21.60
CA ASN A 97 -4.63 13.66 22.63
C ASN A 97 -4.25 12.31 22.04
N PRO A 98 -3.05 11.79 22.33
CA PRO A 98 -2.58 10.50 21.84
C PRO A 98 -3.47 9.30 22.23
N LEU A 99 -4.19 9.37 23.34
CA LEU A 99 -5.11 8.32 23.76
C LEU A 99 -6.28 8.14 22.80
N ASP A 100 -6.64 9.19 22.05
CA ASP A 100 -7.65 9.13 20.98
C ASP A 100 -7.22 8.23 19.81
N ALA A 101 -5.95 7.86 19.75
CA ALA A 101 -5.48 6.86 18.80
C ALA A 101 -5.89 5.44 19.21
N LEU A 102 -6.04 5.18 20.51
CA LEU A 102 -6.29 3.86 21.07
C LEU A 102 -7.75 3.64 21.44
N MET A 103 -8.38 4.66 22.03
CA MET A 103 -9.76 4.56 22.49
C MET A 103 -10.47 5.91 22.43
N MET A 104 -11.75 5.87 22.23
CA MET A 104 -12.67 7.00 22.31
C MET A 104 -13.94 6.51 22.96
N ASP A 105 -14.28 7.04 24.12
CA ASP A 105 -15.54 6.74 24.80
C ASP A 105 -16.71 7.53 24.19
N GLN A 106 -17.94 7.23 24.65
CA GLN A 106 -19.14 7.87 24.13
C GLN A 106 -19.17 9.37 24.46
N ALA A 107 -18.74 9.76 25.67
CA ALA A 107 -18.75 11.14 26.11
C ALA A 107 -17.84 12.01 25.24
N ARG A 108 -16.65 11.53 24.94
CA ARG A 108 -15.68 12.18 24.06
C ARG A 108 -16.14 12.24 22.61
N ALA A 109 -16.76 11.15 22.11
CA ALA A 109 -17.37 11.16 20.79
C ALA A 109 -18.48 12.19 20.70
N ASP A 110 -19.31 12.31 21.74
CA ASP A 110 -20.40 13.29 21.79
C ASP A 110 -19.89 14.72 21.87
N GLU A 111 -18.86 14.99 22.66
CA GLU A 111 -18.18 16.28 22.71
C GLU A 111 -17.65 16.71 21.34
N ARG A 112 -16.91 15.82 20.66
CA ARG A 112 -16.40 16.08 19.28
C ARG A 112 -17.52 16.30 18.27
N ASN A 113 -18.62 15.61 18.45
CA ASN A 113 -19.75 15.66 17.55
C ASN A 113 -20.68 16.85 17.83
N ALA A 114 -20.59 17.51 18.98
CA ALA A 114 -21.51 18.57 19.42
C ALA A 114 -21.70 19.66 18.35
N ALA A 115 -20.61 20.14 17.74
CA ALA A 115 -20.66 21.14 16.68
C ALA A 115 -21.09 20.60 15.30
N LEU A 116 -20.95 19.28 15.07
CA LEU A 116 -21.28 18.63 13.81
C LEU A 116 -22.70 18.07 13.78
N LYS A 117 -23.22 17.60 14.91
CA LYS A 117 -24.57 17.01 15.02
C LYS A 117 -25.67 17.88 14.41
N PRO A 118 -25.77 19.19 14.72
CA PRO A 118 -26.81 20.04 14.12
C PRO A 118 -26.69 20.13 12.59
N LYS A 119 -25.46 20.22 12.06
CA LYS A 119 -25.21 20.28 10.62
C LYS A 119 -25.57 18.95 9.93
N VAL A 120 -25.29 17.83 10.57
CA VAL A 120 -25.66 16.51 10.06
C VAL A 120 -27.16 16.33 10.07
N GLU A 121 -27.84 16.73 11.15
CA GLU A 121 -29.29 16.68 11.29
C GLU A 121 -29.97 17.51 10.21
N ALA A 122 -29.56 18.77 10.04
CA ALA A 122 -30.07 19.65 8.99
C ALA A 122 -29.86 19.09 7.58
N ALA A 123 -28.67 18.50 7.32
CA ALA A 123 -28.39 17.88 6.03
C ALA A 123 -29.23 16.62 5.78
N ARG A 124 -29.50 15.81 6.82
CA ARG A 124 -30.38 14.65 6.74
C ARG A 124 -31.84 15.06 6.50
N GLN A 125 -32.30 16.08 7.19
CA GLN A 125 -33.63 16.61 7.00
C GLN A 125 -33.82 17.14 5.57
N ALA A 126 -32.88 17.94 5.07
CA ALA A 126 -32.90 18.42 3.68
C ALA A 126 -32.89 17.26 2.66
N ALA A 127 -32.14 16.18 2.93
CA ALA A 127 -32.14 15.00 2.08
C ALA A 127 -33.47 14.23 2.13
N ALA A 128 -34.13 14.16 3.29
CA ALA A 128 -35.44 13.54 3.45
C ALA A 128 -36.54 14.33 2.74
N GLU A 129 -36.53 15.65 2.85
CA GLU A 129 -37.47 16.55 2.13
C GLU A 129 -37.29 16.46 0.61
N ALA A 130 -36.03 16.47 0.15
CA ALA A 130 -35.71 16.29 -1.26
C ALA A 130 -36.13 14.90 -1.78
N LEU A 131 -36.01 13.84 -0.96
CA LEU A 131 -36.51 12.49 -1.31
C LEU A 131 -38.03 12.46 -1.44
N ALA A 132 -38.76 13.12 -0.55
CA ALA A 132 -40.21 13.20 -0.62
C ALA A 132 -40.68 13.92 -1.90
N THR A 133 -40.03 15.03 -2.24
CA THR A 133 -40.29 15.78 -3.50
C THR A 133 -39.95 14.92 -4.73
N ALA A 134 -38.81 14.23 -4.72
CA ALA A 134 -38.40 13.36 -5.82
C ALA A 134 -39.36 12.19 -6.00
N ARG A 135 -39.87 11.63 -4.89
CA ARG A 135 -40.86 10.54 -4.93
C ARG A 135 -42.17 11.00 -5.53
N ALA A 136 -42.70 12.13 -5.09
CA ALA A 136 -43.93 12.69 -5.64
C ALA A 136 -43.83 12.97 -7.15
N ALA A 137 -42.67 13.53 -7.60
CA ALA A 137 -42.44 13.78 -9.02
C ALA A 137 -42.31 12.45 -9.82
N GLN A 138 -41.64 11.44 -9.29
CA GLN A 138 -41.54 10.11 -9.90
C GLN A 138 -42.90 9.43 -10.00
N ASP A 139 -43.71 9.51 -8.94
CA ASP A 139 -45.05 8.90 -8.92
C ASP A 139 -45.98 9.60 -9.92
N ALA A 140 -45.88 10.92 -10.09
CA ALA A 140 -46.61 11.66 -11.11
C ALA A 140 -46.22 11.23 -12.54
N ALA A 141 -44.92 11.07 -12.82
CA ALA A 141 -44.45 10.55 -14.11
C ALA A 141 -44.92 9.12 -14.35
N ALA A 142 -44.91 8.27 -13.31
CA ALA A 142 -45.40 6.90 -13.39
C ALA A 142 -46.91 6.82 -13.63
N ALA A 143 -47.71 7.68 -12.99
CA ALA A 143 -49.15 7.78 -13.21
C ALA A 143 -49.52 8.16 -14.66
N ALA A 144 -48.65 8.98 -15.32
CA ALA A 144 -48.75 9.30 -16.73
C ALA A 144 -48.16 8.23 -17.67
N GLY A 145 -47.84 7.04 -17.15
CA GLY A 145 -47.22 5.95 -17.91
C GLY A 145 -45.86 6.30 -18.52
N TYR A 146 -45.19 7.31 -17.96
CA TYR A 146 -43.89 7.85 -18.45
C TYR A 146 -43.96 8.44 -19.88
N GLN A 147 -45.15 8.77 -20.38
CA GLN A 147 -45.33 9.31 -21.73
C GLN A 147 -45.19 10.85 -21.79
N ASP A 148 -45.30 11.53 -20.66
CA ASP A 148 -45.19 12.98 -20.58
C ASP A 148 -43.71 13.37 -20.33
N ALA A 149 -43.10 14.02 -21.33
CA ALA A 149 -41.72 14.46 -21.26
C ALA A 149 -41.50 15.50 -20.15
N GLY A 150 -42.46 16.40 -19.90
CA GLY A 150 -42.37 17.43 -18.87
C GLY A 150 -42.36 16.83 -17.46
N LEU A 151 -43.19 15.78 -17.22
CA LEU A 151 -43.19 15.08 -15.94
C LEU A 151 -41.92 14.24 -15.76
N ASN A 152 -41.35 13.65 -16.82
CA ASN A 152 -40.11 12.91 -16.77
C ASN A 152 -38.92 13.83 -16.47
N ASP A 153 -38.86 15.04 -17.07
CA ASP A 153 -37.84 16.02 -16.81
C ASP A 153 -37.94 16.56 -15.36
N ALA A 154 -39.16 16.84 -14.88
CA ALA A 154 -39.41 17.25 -13.50
C ALA A 154 -38.96 16.16 -12.49
N ALA A 155 -39.24 14.88 -12.77
CA ALA A 155 -38.80 13.76 -11.94
C ALA A 155 -37.28 13.63 -11.93
N THR A 156 -36.63 13.76 -13.09
CA THR A 156 -35.17 13.74 -13.22
C THR A 156 -34.53 14.85 -12.39
N ALA A 157 -34.99 16.10 -12.51
CA ALA A 157 -34.47 17.23 -11.76
C ALA A 157 -34.65 17.08 -10.24
N ALA A 158 -35.81 16.57 -9.80
CA ALA A 158 -36.09 16.32 -8.39
C ALA A 158 -35.20 15.18 -7.82
N ILE A 159 -34.97 14.12 -8.59
CA ILE A 159 -34.08 13.00 -8.21
C ILE A 159 -32.63 13.46 -8.12
N ASP A 160 -32.16 14.27 -9.06
CA ASP A 160 -30.81 14.84 -9.02
C ASP A 160 -30.61 15.74 -7.81
N SER A 161 -31.62 16.55 -7.46
CA SER A 161 -31.62 17.37 -6.25
C SER A 161 -31.50 16.51 -4.99
N TRP A 162 -32.31 15.43 -4.91
CA TRP A 162 -32.20 14.48 -3.80
C TRP A 162 -30.83 13.81 -3.74
N GLN A 163 -30.26 13.34 -4.86
CA GLN A 163 -28.93 12.75 -4.91
C GLN A 163 -27.83 13.69 -4.37
N ASN A 164 -27.94 14.96 -4.71
CA ASN A 164 -27.00 15.99 -4.21
C ASN A 164 -27.17 16.23 -2.70
N ALA A 165 -28.41 16.26 -2.21
CA ALA A 165 -28.71 16.39 -0.78
C ALA A 165 -28.21 15.16 0.00
N GLU A 166 -28.44 13.94 -0.51
CA GLU A 166 -27.99 12.68 0.08
C GLU A 166 -26.45 12.60 0.17
N LYS A 167 -25.75 13.02 -0.90
CA LYS A 167 -24.27 13.11 -0.89
C LYS A 167 -23.77 14.09 0.17
N LYS A 168 -24.42 15.24 0.33
CA LYS A 168 -24.08 16.23 1.38
C LYS A 168 -24.32 15.65 2.77
N ALA A 169 -25.47 15.00 3.00
CA ALA A 169 -25.81 14.37 4.27
C ALA A 169 -24.85 13.23 4.63
N SER A 170 -24.53 12.37 3.67
CA SER A 170 -23.56 11.29 3.85
C SER A 170 -22.16 11.82 4.16
N LYS A 171 -21.71 12.88 3.45
CA LYS A 171 -20.42 13.52 3.71
C LYS A 171 -20.39 14.17 5.10
N ALA A 172 -21.43 14.84 5.52
CA ALA A 172 -21.54 15.42 6.85
C ALA A 172 -21.52 14.32 7.94
N ALA A 173 -22.31 13.26 7.76
CA ALA A 173 -22.38 12.13 8.68
C ALA A 173 -21.03 11.36 8.79
N SER A 174 -20.25 11.28 7.72
CA SER A 174 -18.94 10.64 7.72
C SER A 174 -17.91 11.34 8.62
N GLY A 175 -18.14 12.60 8.97
CA GLY A 175 -17.33 13.40 9.90
C GLY A 175 -17.60 13.10 11.37
N LEU A 176 -18.68 12.38 11.70
CA LEU A 176 -19.03 12.06 13.08
C LEU A 176 -18.06 11.03 13.67
N ALA A 177 -17.51 11.36 14.83
CA ALA A 177 -16.73 10.45 15.64
C ALA A 177 -17.63 9.35 16.22
N LYS A 178 -17.13 8.11 16.25
CA LYS A 178 -17.81 6.96 16.88
C LYS A 178 -16.94 6.44 18.01
N PRO A 179 -17.54 5.97 19.12
CA PRO A 179 -16.78 5.36 20.18
C PRO A 179 -16.10 4.08 19.68
N PHE A 180 -14.90 3.83 20.17
CA PHE A 180 -14.13 2.62 19.88
C PHE A 180 -13.09 2.37 20.96
N ASN A 181 -12.68 1.10 21.08
CA ASN A 181 -11.55 0.70 21.89
C ASN A 181 -10.70 -0.30 21.09
N ARG A 182 -9.47 0.08 20.76
CA ARG A 182 -8.52 -0.75 20.00
C ARG A 182 -7.52 -1.48 20.90
N ILE A 183 -7.47 -1.18 22.18
CA ILE A 183 -6.48 -1.78 23.08
C ILE A 183 -6.59 -3.30 23.10
N PRO A 184 -7.78 -3.92 23.30
CA PRO A 184 -7.89 -5.38 23.30
C PRO A 184 -7.51 -6.01 21.96
N THR A 185 -7.93 -5.40 20.85
CA THR A 185 -7.62 -5.92 19.50
C THR A 185 -6.14 -5.83 19.18
N LEU A 186 -5.44 -4.76 19.59
CA LEU A 186 -4.00 -4.64 19.44
C LEU A 186 -3.24 -5.67 20.28
N ILE A 187 -3.68 -5.92 21.51
CA ILE A 187 -3.05 -6.94 22.38
C ILE A 187 -3.20 -8.33 21.74
N VAL A 188 -4.43 -8.70 21.34
CA VAL A 188 -4.69 -9.99 20.69
C VAL A 188 -3.87 -10.12 19.41
N LEU A 189 -3.83 -9.09 18.56
CA LEU A 189 -3.03 -9.09 17.33
C LEU A 189 -1.55 -9.33 17.62
N GLY A 190 -0.98 -8.63 18.61
CA GLY A 190 0.42 -8.80 19.00
C GLY A 190 0.73 -10.22 19.46
N LEU A 191 -0.16 -10.81 20.28
CA LEU A 191 -0.01 -12.19 20.75
C LEU A 191 -0.11 -13.21 19.60
N VAL A 192 -1.09 -13.05 18.70
CA VAL A 192 -1.27 -13.94 17.55
C VAL A 192 -0.10 -13.86 16.58
N LEU A 193 0.30 -12.65 16.18
CA LEU A 193 1.46 -12.46 15.28
C LEU A 193 2.74 -12.96 15.95
N GLY A 194 2.93 -12.68 17.23
CA GLY A 194 4.08 -13.16 18.01
C GLY A 194 4.14 -14.67 18.07
N ALA A 195 3.03 -15.34 18.37
CA ALA A 195 2.97 -16.79 18.39
C ALA A 195 3.29 -17.39 17.02
N LEU A 196 2.69 -16.85 15.95
CA LEU A 196 2.90 -17.34 14.59
C LEU A 196 4.35 -17.16 14.13
N CYS A 197 4.94 -15.98 14.38
CA CYS A 197 6.35 -15.73 14.05
C CYS A 197 7.29 -16.59 14.90
N THR A 198 6.92 -16.91 16.15
CA THR A 198 7.72 -17.78 17.01
C THR A 198 7.77 -19.19 16.47
N VAL A 199 6.71 -19.71 15.85
CA VAL A 199 6.76 -21.01 15.18
C VAL A 199 7.89 -21.04 14.14
N GLY A 200 7.96 -20.04 13.25
CA GLY A 200 9.06 -19.93 12.29
C GLY A 200 10.43 -19.79 12.96
N ALA A 201 10.52 -18.99 14.02
CA ALA A 201 11.77 -18.78 14.76
C ALA A 201 12.31 -20.09 15.38
N VAL A 202 11.45 -20.97 15.89
CA VAL A 202 11.84 -22.29 16.41
C VAL A 202 12.52 -23.14 15.33
N PHE A 203 11.93 -23.22 14.15
CA PHE A 203 12.51 -23.97 13.03
C PHE A 203 13.80 -23.36 12.50
N MET A 204 13.97 -22.05 12.63
CA MET A 204 15.23 -21.35 12.35
C MET A 204 16.28 -21.50 13.47
N GLY A 205 15.99 -22.26 14.53
CA GLY A 205 16.91 -22.56 15.62
C GLY A 205 16.99 -21.48 16.71
N MET A 206 16.03 -20.56 16.79
CA MET A 206 15.97 -19.54 17.82
C MET A 206 15.29 -20.06 19.09
N ASN A 207 15.61 -19.46 20.23
CA ASN A 207 14.91 -19.76 21.49
C ASN A 207 13.50 -19.17 21.48
N PRO A 208 12.42 -19.99 21.59
CA PRO A 208 11.05 -19.51 21.43
C PRO A 208 10.63 -18.47 22.48
N GLY A 209 11.00 -18.69 23.73
CA GLY A 209 10.61 -17.76 24.81
C GLY A 209 11.28 -16.40 24.67
N LYS A 210 12.58 -16.38 24.36
CA LYS A 210 13.31 -15.12 24.13
C LYS A 210 12.81 -14.41 22.90
N PHE A 211 12.56 -15.12 21.81
CA PHE A 211 12.02 -14.52 20.57
C PHE A 211 10.64 -13.93 20.82
N PHE A 212 9.73 -14.66 21.45
CA PHE A 212 8.35 -14.20 21.71
C PHE A 212 8.32 -12.92 22.55
N VAL A 213 9.07 -12.89 23.65
CA VAL A 213 9.16 -11.66 24.50
C VAL A 213 9.78 -10.50 23.72
N SER A 214 10.87 -10.74 22.98
CA SER A 214 11.49 -9.74 22.11
C SER A 214 10.50 -9.21 21.08
N PHE A 215 9.75 -10.10 20.43
CA PHE A 215 8.73 -9.74 19.46
C PHE A 215 7.68 -8.81 20.05
N LEU A 216 7.15 -9.13 21.24
CA LEU A 216 6.14 -8.30 21.89
C LEU A 216 6.67 -6.90 22.23
N ILE A 217 7.93 -6.76 22.62
CA ILE A 217 8.56 -5.45 22.85
C ILE A 217 8.64 -4.67 21.54
N ILE A 218 9.12 -5.29 20.45
CA ILE A 218 9.20 -4.66 19.13
C ILE A 218 7.80 -4.28 18.64
N TYR A 219 6.81 -5.15 18.82
CA TYR A 219 5.42 -4.87 18.48
C TYR A 219 4.87 -3.65 19.24
N ALA A 220 5.16 -3.54 20.53
CA ALA A 220 4.77 -2.37 21.33
C ALA A 220 5.39 -1.07 20.78
N LEU A 221 6.66 -1.11 20.34
CA LEU A 221 7.31 0.02 19.66
C LEU A 221 6.65 0.32 18.31
N CYS A 222 6.18 -0.69 17.58
CA CYS A 222 5.39 -0.49 16.35
C CYS A 222 4.05 0.19 16.63
N VAL A 223 3.36 -0.18 17.71
CA VAL A 223 2.13 0.49 18.15
C VAL A 223 2.41 1.96 18.47
N LEU A 224 3.48 2.25 19.20
CA LEU A 224 3.92 3.62 19.48
C LEU A 224 4.22 4.40 18.20
N ALA A 225 4.95 3.81 17.26
CA ALA A 225 5.25 4.42 15.97
C ALA A 225 3.98 4.75 15.17
N ASN A 226 2.99 3.86 15.20
CA ASN A 226 1.69 4.08 14.58
C ASN A 226 0.89 5.19 15.29
N ILE A 227 0.95 5.30 16.61
CA ILE A 227 0.33 6.41 17.35
C ILE A 227 0.94 7.73 16.87
N LEU A 228 2.26 7.85 16.89
CA LEU A 228 2.96 9.07 16.48
C LEU A 228 2.72 9.40 14.99
N GLY A 229 2.83 8.42 14.12
CA GLY A 229 2.64 8.59 12.68
C GLY A 229 1.20 8.86 12.27
N ASN A 230 0.21 8.55 13.11
CA ASN A 230 -1.21 8.83 12.85
C ASN A 230 -1.68 10.18 13.44
N GLN A 231 -0.81 10.95 14.04
CA GLN A 231 -1.10 12.33 14.43
C GLN A 231 -1.35 13.17 13.17
N LYS A 232 -2.40 13.99 13.20
CA LYS A 232 -2.91 14.74 12.02
C LYS A 232 -1.82 15.58 11.34
N THR A 233 -1.05 16.33 12.11
CA THR A 233 0.01 17.22 11.57
C THR A 233 1.18 16.41 11.01
N MET A 234 1.60 15.35 11.70
CA MET A 234 2.66 14.46 11.22
C MET A 234 2.31 13.85 9.86
N ARG A 235 1.07 13.35 9.73
CA ARG A 235 0.58 12.83 8.45
C ARG A 235 0.52 13.88 7.35
N LEU A 236 0.17 15.12 7.68
CA LEU A 236 0.12 16.22 6.71
C LEU A 236 1.52 16.48 6.11
N TYR A 237 2.57 16.38 6.93
CA TYR A 237 3.95 16.51 6.49
C TYR A 237 4.57 15.21 5.96
N GLY A 238 3.79 14.16 5.77
CA GLY A 238 4.29 12.87 5.27
C GLY A 238 5.14 12.06 6.27
N ILE A 239 5.23 12.51 7.53
CA ILE A 239 5.96 11.80 8.60
C ILE A 239 5.05 10.69 9.14
N ASN A 240 5.01 9.60 8.40
CA ASN A 240 4.14 8.45 8.66
C ASN A 240 4.74 7.48 9.71
N ALA A 241 4.01 6.40 10.00
CA ALA A 241 4.43 5.38 10.95
C ALA A 241 5.73 4.68 10.58
N GLU A 242 6.08 4.59 9.29
CA GLU A 242 7.31 3.95 8.81
C GLU A 242 8.54 4.75 9.23
N ILE A 243 8.50 6.08 9.09
CA ILE A 243 9.56 6.98 9.54
C ILE A 243 9.72 6.89 11.06
N TRP A 244 8.61 6.95 11.80
CA TRP A 244 8.63 6.82 13.26
C TRP A 244 9.15 5.45 13.71
N SER A 245 8.84 4.38 13.00
CA SER A 245 9.33 3.02 13.31
C SER A 245 10.85 2.96 13.28
N ILE A 246 11.48 3.48 12.22
CA ILE A 246 12.95 3.54 12.13
C ILE A 246 13.52 4.50 13.19
N ALA A 247 12.93 5.69 13.34
CA ALA A 247 13.42 6.72 14.25
C ALA A 247 13.43 6.25 15.71
N ILE A 248 12.34 5.64 16.19
CA ILE A 248 12.27 5.10 17.56
C ILE A 248 13.35 4.04 17.79
N GLY A 249 13.47 3.09 16.84
CA GLY A 249 14.51 2.07 16.92
C GLY A 249 15.92 2.67 16.96
N MET A 250 16.22 3.63 16.08
CA MET A 250 17.53 4.31 16.04
C MET A 250 17.82 5.12 17.31
N ILE A 251 16.81 5.82 17.84
CA ILE A 251 16.96 6.56 19.10
C ILE A 251 17.35 5.59 20.22
N ILE A 252 16.63 4.49 20.38
CA ILE A 252 16.94 3.49 21.42
C ILE A 252 18.34 2.92 21.22
N ALA A 253 18.69 2.50 20.00
CA ALA A 253 19.96 1.86 19.70
C ALA A 253 21.18 2.77 19.96
N ASN A 254 21.04 4.09 19.76
CA ASN A 254 22.14 5.04 19.83
C ASN A 254 22.16 5.89 21.13
N THR A 255 21.15 5.74 22.00
CA THR A 255 21.13 6.38 23.33
C THR A 255 21.41 5.36 24.44
N VAL A 256 20.46 4.49 24.72
CA VAL A 256 20.57 3.48 25.81
C VAL A 256 21.19 2.17 25.32
N GLY A 257 21.33 2.01 24.02
CA GLY A 257 21.74 0.75 23.40
C GLY A 257 20.59 -0.26 23.31
N THR A 258 20.61 -1.09 22.28
CA THR A 258 19.61 -2.14 22.12
C THR A 258 19.80 -3.25 23.14
N PRO A 259 18.85 -3.49 24.05
CA PRO A 259 18.96 -4.56 25.06
C PRO A 259 19.17 -5.92 24.39
N LYS A 260 19.96 -6.80 25.02
CA LYS A 260 20.20 -8.16 24.52
C LYS A 260 18.91 -8.93 24.28
N LEU A 261 17.93 -8.77 25.18
CA LEU A 261 16.61 -9.39 25.08
C LEU A 261 15.88 -9.01 23.78
N VAL A 262 16.03 -7.77 23.28
CA VAL A 262 15.34 -7.26 22.09
C VAL A 262 16.05 -7.68 20.80
N LYS A 263 17.37 -7.93 20.85
CA LYS A 263 18.15 -8.30 19.67
C LYS A 263 17.71 -9.63 19.06
N ASP A 264 17.28 -10.59 19.87
CA ASP A 264 16.86 -11.92 19.40
C ASP A 264 15.57 -11.86 18.56
N GLY A 265 14.69 -10.89 18.82
CA GLY A 265 13.46 -10.68 18.07
C GLY A 265 13.56 -9.67 16.93
N ALA A 266 14.68 -8.93 16.81
CA ALA A 266 14.88 -7.92 15.76
C ALA A 266 15.26 -8.57 14.41
N GLN A 267 14.34 -9.40 13.89
CA GLN A 267 14.54 -10.19 12.66
C GLN A 267 14.07 -9.40 11.43
N VAL A 268 14.87 -8.42 11.02
CA VAL A 268 14.56 -7.48 9.92
C VAL A 268 14.10 -8.22 8.66
N GLU A 269 14.93 -9.16 8.18
CA GLU A 269 14.68 -9.82 6.92
C GLU A 269 13.44 -10.72 6.97
N TYR A 270 13.22 -11.40 8.08
CA TYR A 270 12.05 -12.23 8.28
C TYR A 270 10.73 -11.45 8.15
N PHE A 271 10.65 -10.31 8.85
CA PHE A 271 9.43 -9.49 8.83
C PHE A 271 9.22 -8.81 7.49
N ILE A 272 10.28 -8.22 6.92
CA ILE A 272 10.16 -7.47 5.69
C ILE A 272 9.83 -8.36 4.49
N LYS A 273 10.45 -9.52 4.40
CA LYS A 273 10.18 -10.52 3.35
C LYS A 273 8.74 -11.04 3.44
N THR A 274 8.21 -11.26 4.65
CA THR A 274 6.79 -11.61 4.86
C THR A 274 5.88 -10.51 4.36
N GLY A 275 6.17 -9.25 4.69
CA GLY A 275 5.43 -8.10 4.17
C GLY A 275 5.47 -7.99 2.64
N LEU A 276 6.60 -8.31 2.02
CA LEU A 276 6.74 -8.31 0.56
C LEU A 276 5.94 -9.43 -0.12
N VAL A 277 5.85 -10.61 0.46
CA VAL A 277 4.97 -11.68 -0.05
C VAL A 277 3.51 -11.25 -0.02
N LEU A 278 3.06 -10.62 1.07
CA LEU A 278 1.71 -10.06 1.17
C LEU A 278 1.47 -8.94 0.14
N LEU A 279 2.46 -8.09 -0.12
CA LEU A 279 2.39 -7.06 -1.16
C LEU A 279 2.12 -7.66 -2.54
N GLY A 280 2.67 -8.84 -2.83
CA GLY A 280 2.43 -9.53 -4.10
C GLY A 280 0.95 -9.71 -4.41
N ALA A 281 0.13 -10.01 -3.41
CA ALA A 281 -1.31 -10.20 -3.60
C ALA A 281 -2.08 -8.92 -3.99
N GLU A 282 -1.50 -7.75 -3.77
CA GLU A 282 -2.09 -6.45 -4.14
C GLU A 282 -1.81 -6.07 -5.60
N VAL A 283 -0.80 -6.71 -6.21
CA VAL A 283 -0.38 -6.45 -7.59
C VAL A 283 -1.19 -7.31 -8.54
N LEU A 284 -2.29 -6.76 -9.07
CA LEU A 284 -3.23 -7.45 -9.95
C LEU A 284 -3.02 -7.04 -11.42
N PHE A 285 -2.63 -7.97 -12.27
CA PHE A 285 -2.29 -7.72 -13.67
C PHE A 285 -3.44 -7.11 -14.49
N HIS A 286 -4.70 -7.49 -14.22
CA HIS A 286 -5.84 -6.92 -14.94
C HIS A 286 -6.04 -5.41 -14.67
N LYS A 287 -5.66 -4.93 -13.48
CA LYS A 287 -5.70 -3.49 -13.16
C LYS A 287 -4.57 -2.73 -13.86
N ILE A 288 -3.44 -3.39 -14.05
CA ILE A 288 -2.33 -2.85 -14.83
C ILE A 288 -2.77 -2.60 -16.27
N LEU A 289 -3.52 -3.53 -16.85
CA LEU A 289 -4.05 -3.40 -18.21
C LEU A 289 -5.13 -2.31 -18.35
N ALA A 290 -5.85 -1.98 -17.27
CA ALA A 290 -6.95 -1.02 -17.30
C ALA A 290 -6.51 0.44 -17.55
N ILE A 291 -5.34 0.86 -17.06
CA ILE A 291 -4.75 2.19 -17.37
C ILE A 291 -3.89 2.10 -18.64
N GLY A 292 -3.56 0.88 -19.05
CA GLY A 292 -3.01 0.56 -20.32
C GLY A 292 -1.54 0.87 -20.50
N ILE A 293 -1.14 0.85 -21.76
CA ILE A 293 0.23 1.00 -22.23
C ILE A 293 0.94 2.26 -21.71
N PRO A 294 0.29 3.45 -21.59
CA PRO A 294 0.97 4.65 -21.09
C PRO A 294 1.66 4.45 -19.74
N GLY A 295 0.97 3.84 -18.77
CA GLY A 295 1.53 3.59 -17.45
C GLY A 295 2.68 2.58 -17.46
N ILE A 296 2.62 1.59 -18.35
CA ILE A 296 3.72 0.61 -18.53
C ILE A 296 4.99 1.32 -19.01
N PHE A 297 4.89 2.21 -20.00
CA PHE A 297 6.06 2.95 -20.47
C PHE A 297 6.66 3.86 -19.40
N VAL A 298 5.81 4.56 -18.62
CA VAL A 298 6.28 5.41 -17.52
C VAL A 298 7.06 4.59 -16.48
N ALA A 299 6.59 3.39 -16.15
CA ALA A 299 7.25 2.56 -15.15
C ALA A 299 8.40 1.72 -15.72
N TRP A 300 8.18 0.99 -16.83
CA TRP A 300 9.11 -0.06 -17.27
C TRP A 300 10.23 0.45 -18.19
N VAL A 301 10.05 1.60 -18.84
CA VAL A 301 11.11 2.21 -19.65
C VAL A 301 11.97 3.14 -18.80
N VAL A 302 11.35 4.00 -17.99
CA VAL A 302 12.09 4.99 -17.20
C VAL A 302 12.91 4.32 -16.09
N THR A 303 12.32 3.36 -15.39
CA THR A 303 12.98 2.72 -14.22
C THR A 303 14.34 2.09 -14.56
N PRO A 304 14.49 1.22 -15.59
CA PRO A 304 15.82 0.68 -15.95
C PRO A 304 16.82 1.75 -16.37
N ILE A 305 16.36 2.77 -17.10
CA ILE A 305 17.22 3.87 -17.54
C ILE A 305 17.78 4.62 -16.32
N VAL A 306 16.93 4.98 -15.38
CA VAL A 306 17.33 5.68 -14.15
C VAL A 306 18.26 4.81 -13.33
N LEU A 307 17.91 3.55 -13.08
CA LEU A 307 18.72 2.61 -12.29
C LEU A 307 20.13 2.46 -12.86
N ILE A 308 20.23 2.14 -14.15
CA ILE A 308 21.51 1.89 -14.81
C ILE A 308 22.35 3.19 -14.87
N SER A 309 21.74 4.31 -15.27
CA SER A 309 22.41 5.60 -15.37
C SER A 309 22.96 6.06 -14.01
N THR A 310 22.16 5.93 -12.95
CA THR A 310 22.56 6.31 -11.59
C THR A 310 23.65 5.40 -11.06
N PHE A 311 23.54 4.08 -11.31
CA PHE A 311 24.59 3.15 -10.92
C PHE A 311 25.92 3.47 -11.61
N ILE A 312 25.91 3.75 -12.92
CA ILE A 312 27.10 4.14 -13.68
C ILE A 312 27.66 5.46 -13.17
N PHE A 313 26.81 6.46 -12.94
CA PHE A 313 27.18 7.75 -12.38
C PHE A 313 27.86 7.60 -11.02
N GLY A 314 27.26 6.80 -10.13
CA GLY A 314 27.84 6.51 -8.83
C GLY A 314 29.19 5.82 -8.88
N GLN A 315 29.40 4.89 -9.85
CA GLN A 315 30.67 4.19 -9.98
C GLN A 315 31.74 5.04 -10.70
N LYS A 316 31.40 5.67 -11.81
CA LYS A 316 32.40 6.35 -12.68
C LYS A 316 32.69 7.80 -12.26
N VAL A 317 31.65 8.55 -11.87
CA VAL A 317 31.75 9.99 -11.57
C VAL A 317 31.98 10.21 -10.08
N LEU A 318 31.05 9.73 -9.23
CA LEU A 318 31.15 9.92 -7.78
C LEU A 318 32.20 9.02 -7.13
N LYS A 319 32.59 7.92 -7.82
CA LYS A 319 33.51 6.91 -7.29
C LYS A 319 33.07 6.47 -5.88
N MET A 320 31.84 5.94 -5.81
CA MET A 320 31.27 5.43 -4.57
C MET A 320 32.17 4.35 -3.97
N PRO A 321 32.43 4.38 -2.65
CA PRO A 321 33.34 3.44 -2.02
C PRO A 321 32.79 2.01 -1.98
N SER A 322 31.46 1.85 -2.00
CA SER A 322 30.78 0.57 -2.02
C SER A 322 29.91 0.43 -3.27
N ARG A 323 30.14 -0.66 -4.03
CA ARG A 323 29.32 -1.00 -5.20
C ARG A 323 27.93 -1.48 -4.78
N THR A 324 27.83 -2.20 -3.65
CA THR A 324 26.55 -2.68 -3.12
C THR A 324 25.68 -1.53 -2.66
N LEU A 325 26.23 -0.57 -1.89
CA LEU A 325 25.52 0.65 -1.51
C LEU A 325 25.03 1.45 -2.72
N ASN A 326 25.90 1.63 -3.73
CA ASN A 326 25.51 2.32 -4.97
C ASN A 326 24.33 1.61 -5.66
N MET A 327 24.38 0.29 -5.79
CA MET A 327 23.31 -0.47 -6.42
C MET A 327 22.00 -0.39 -5.62
N VAL A 328 22.08 -0.51 -4.29
CA VAL A 328 20.88 -0.43 -3.42
C VAL A 328 20.23 0.95 -3.52
N ILE A 329 21.01 2.05 -3.43
CA ILE A 329 20.48 3.41 -3.59
C ILE A 329 19.89 3.60 -5.00
N SER A 330 20.56 3.12 -6.04
CA SER A 330 20.09 3.27 -7.42
C SER A 330 18.78 2.53 -7.67
N ALA A 331 18.60 1.34 -7.09
CA ALA A 331 17.37 0.57 -7.18
C ALA A 331 16.25 1.15 -6.30
N ASP A 332 16.59 1.60 -5.10
CA ASP A 332 15.69 2.24 -4.14
C ASP A 332 14.91 3.38 -4.80
N MET A 333 15.63 4.38 -5.28
CA MET A 333 15.01 5.57 -5.85
C MET A 333 14.38 5.38 -7.24
N SER A 334 14.76 4.34 -7.98
CA SER A 334 14.28 4.16 -9.36
C SER A 334 13.07 3.23 -9.48
N VAL A 335 12.88 2.29 -8.56
CA VAL A 335 11.80 1.29 -8.65
C VAL A 335 10.62 1.66 -7.75
N CYS A 336 10.70 1.36 -6.46
CA CYS A 336 9.57 1.56 -5.54
C CYS A 336 10.04 1.87 -4.10
N GLY A 337 11.22 2.43 -3.93
CA GLY A 337 11.79 2.76 -2.64
C GLY A 337 12.20 1.53 -1.84
N THR A 338 11.79 1.49 -0.60
CA THR A 338 12.25 0.51 0.39
C THR A 338 12.15 -0.95 -0.05
N SER A 339 11.08 -1.34 -0.76
CA SER A 339 10.90 -2.72 -1.22
C SER A 339 11.95 -3.13 -2.25
N ALA A 340 12.30 -2.23 -3.18
CA ALA A 340 13.35 -2.46 -4.16
C ALA A 340 14.74 -2.47 -3.52
N ALA A 341 14.98 -1.56 -2.56
CA ALA A 341 16.22 -1.54 -1.79
C ALA A 341 16.49 -2.89 -1.13
N ILE A 342 15.48 -3.48 -0.48
CA ILE A 342 15.59 -4.76 0.22
C ILE A 342 15.85 -5.91 -0.75
N ALA A 343 15.05 -6.00 -1.81
CA ALA A 343 15.20 -7.05 -2.81
C ALA A 343 16.59 -6.99 -3.48
N THR A 344 17.05 -5.77 -3.79
CA THR A 344 18.36 -5.53 -4.39
C THR A 344 19.50 -5.79 -3.42
N ALA A 345 19.37 -5.36 -2.16
CA ALA A 345 20.37 -5.62 -1.12
C ALA A 345 20.58 -7.12 -0.90
N ALA A 346 19.49 -7.89 -0.86
CA ALA A 346 19.56 -9.35 -0.80
C ALA A 346 20.26 -9.96 -2.05
N ALA A 347 19.93 -9.45 -3.25
CA ALA A 347 20.49 -9.91 -4.53
C ALA A 347 22.00 -9.65 -4.63
N CYS A 348 22.49 -8.49 -4.18
CA CYS A 348 23.91 -8.11 -4.22
C CYS A 348 24.65 -8.36 -2.90
N ARG A 349 23.99 -8.93 -1.89
CA ARG A 349 24.54 -9.18 -0.55
C ARG A 349 25.08 -7.91 0.12
N ALA A 350 24.32 -6.82 0.03
CA ALA A 350 24.67 -5.58 0.68
C ALA A 350 24.66 -5.73 2.20
N LYS A 351 25.46 -4.90 2.87
CA LYS A 351 25.50 -4.85 4.34
C LYS A 351 24.20 -4.25 4.89
N LYS A 352 23.83 -4.62 6.12
CA LYS A 352 22.64 -4.08 6.80
C LYS A 352 22.67 -2.56 6.93
N GLU A 353 23.86 -2.00 7.21
CA GLU A 353 24.10 -0.57 7.34
C GLU A 353 23.86 0.16 5.99
N GLU A 354 24.26 -0.45 4.89
CA GLU A 354 24.04 0.09 3.54
C GLU A 354 22.55 0.11 3.17
N LEU A 355 21.84 -0.96 3.50
CA LEU A 355 20.40 -1.04 3.34
C LEU A 355 19.69 0.00 4.19
N THR A 356 20.06 0.12 5.48
CA THR A 356 19.49 1.10 6.40
C THR A 356 19.69 2.52 5.92
N LEU A 357 20.90 2.84 5.42
CA LEU A 357 21.21 4.15 4.88
C LEU A 357 20.33 4.46 3.65
N SER A 358 20.20 3.51 2.72
CA SER A 358 19.37 3.69 1.53
C SER A 358 17.92 3.95 1.90
N ILE A 359 17.34 3.11 2.78
CA ILE A 359 15.96 3.26 3.26
C ILE A 359 15.77 4.60 3.98
N GLY A 360 16.71 5.01 4.81
CA GLY A 360 16.66 6.30 5.52
C GLY A 360 16.67 7.50 4.56
N LEU A 361 17.48 7.46 3.51
CA LEU A 361 17.49 8.47 2.45
C LEU A 361 16.16 8.48 1.71
N SER A 362 15.70 7.33 1.28
CA SER A 362 14.43 7.16 0.54
C SER A 362 13.26 7.73 1.32
N LEU A 363 13.08 7.33 2.56
CA LEU A 363 11.97 7.81 3.40
C LEU A 363 12.04 9.32 3.65
N THR A 364 13.24 9.87 3.85
CA THR A 364 13.44 11.33 4.06
C THR A 364 13.04 12.11 2.82
N PHE A 365 13.55 11.71 1.65
CA PHE A 365 13.23 12.40 0.40
C PHE A 365 11.77 12.18 -0.01
N THR A 366 11.20 10.98 0.21
CA THR A 366 9.78 10.71 -0.01
C THR A 366 8.89 11.63 0.81
N ALA A 367 9.20 11.85 2.10
CA ALA A 367 8.45 12.77 2.95
C ALA A 367 8.47 14.21 2.40
N ILE A 368 9.64 14.68 1.95
CA ILE A 368 9.78 16.00 1.32
C ILE A 368 8.96 16.06 0.02
N MET A 369 9.10 15.06 -0.85
CA MET A 369 8.41 15.04 -2.14
C MET A 369 6.89 14.91 -2.01
N MET A 370 6.38 14.21 -0.99
CA MET A 370 4.94 14.10 -0.72
C MET A 370 4.28 15.45 -0.47
N VAL A 371 5.02 16.42 0.03
CA VAL A 371 4.53 17.80 0.25
C VAL A 371 4.87 18.69 -0.94
N ALA A 372 6.10 18.65 -1.42
CA ALA A 372 6.59 19.56 -2.44
C ALA A 372 5.98 19.31 -3.82
N MET A 373 5.83 18.03 -4.23
CA MET A 373 5.33 17.72 -5.57
C MET A 373 3.85 18.09 -5.77
N PRO A 374 2.90 17.75 -4.88
CA PRO A 374 1.52 18.22 -5.03
C PRO A 374 1.40 19.74 -5.01
N ALA A 375 2.19 20.42 -4.15
CA ALA A 375 2.22 21.88 -4.11
C ALA A 375 2.69 22.46 -5.45
N PHE A 376 3.77 21.91 -6.03
CA PHE A 376 4.30 22.31 -7.33
C PHE A 376 3.31 22.05 -8.46
N ILE A 377 2.69 20.85 -8.50
CA ILE A 377 1.70 20.46 -9.51
C ILE A 377 0.51 21.43 -9.51
N ASN A 378 0.00 21.76 -8.32
CA ASN A 378 -1.09 22.72 -8.18
C ASN A 378 -0.67 24.15 -8.57
N TRP A 379 0.55 24.57 -8.18
CA TRP A 379 1.09 25.90 -8.50
C TRP A 379 1.23 26.15 -10.01
N VAL A 380 1.70 25.14 -10.75
CA VAL A 380 1.84 25.23 -12.23
C VAL A 380 0.56 24.90 -12.98
N GLY A 381 -0.53 24.53 -12.30
CA GLY A 381 -1.79 24.12 -12.93
C GLY A 381 -1.66 22.85 -13.79
N MET A 382 -0.83 21.89 -13.38
CA MET A 382 -0.61 20.65 -14.13
C MET A 382 -1.88 19.80 -14.13
N PRO A 383 -2.26 19.19 -15.29
CA PRO A 383 -3.41 18.29 -15.35
C PRO A 383 -3.30 17.11 -14.39
N GLU A 384 -4.42 16.73 -13.74
CA GLU A 384 -4.47 15.68 -12.72
C GLU A 384 -3.82 14.36 -13.15
N ILE A 385 -4.08 13.92 -14.39
CA ILE A 385 -3.56 12.65 -14.92
C ILE A 385 -2.04 12.70 -15.06
N LEU A 386 -1.51 13.82 -15.57
CA LEU A 386 -0.07 14.00 -15.73
C LEU A 386 0.62 14.05 -14.36
N GLY A 387 0.08 14.85 -13.43
CA GLY A 387 0.59 14.93 -12.06
C GLY A 387 0.52 13.59 -11.34
N GLY A 388 -0.58 12.84 -11.53
CA GLY A 388 -0.75 11.50 -10.99
C GLY A 388 0.28 10.51 -11.53
N ALA A 389 0.50 10.47 -12.84
CA ALA A 389 1.50 9.62 -13.47
C ALA A 389 2.92 9.96 -13.02
N TRP A 390 3.22 11.25 -12.88
CA TRP A 390 4.51 11.73 -12.40
C TRP A 390 4.78 11.32 -10.95
N ILE A 391 3.83 11.55 -10.02
CA ILE A 391 3.96 11.10 -8.63
C ILE A 391 4.05 9.57 -8.55
N GLY A 392 3.21 8.85 -9.30
CA GLY A 392 3.20 7.39 -9.28
C GLY A 392 4.53 6.75 -9.69
N GLY A 393 5.26 7.36 -10.63
CA GLY A 393 6.56 6.88 -11.09
C GLY A 393 7.77 7.36 -10.28
N THR A 394 7.59 8.32 -9.35
CA THR A 394 8.73 8.97 -8.68
C THR A 394 8.68 8.97 -7.16
N VAL A 395 7.49 8.99 -6.56
CA VAL A 395 7.33 9.02 -5.10
C VAL A 395 6.99 7.64 -4.58
N ASP A 396 7.61 7.23 -3.48
CA ASP A 396 7.44 5.90 -2.89
C ASP A 396 6.08 5.69 -2.23
N ALA A 397 5.33 6.78 -2.00
CA ALA A 397 3.99 6.77 -1.46
C ALA A 397 2.99 7.43 -2.43
N THR A 398 1.78 6.87 -2.55
CA THR A 398 0.72 7.43 -3.38
C THR A 398 0.11 8.66 -2.71
N GLY A 399 0.42 9.85 -3.25
CA GLY A 399 -0.12 11.12 -2.76
C GLY A 399 -1.58 11.36 -3.18
N ALA A 400 -2.46 11.54 -2.19
CA ALA A 400 -3.89 11.80 -2.41
C ALA A 400 -4.24 13.30 -2.61
N PHE A 401 -3.25 14.17 -2.78
CA PHE A 401 -3.44 15.63 -2.61
C PHE A 401 -3.76 16.40 -3.89
N ILE A 402 -3.82 15.76 -5.06
CA ILE A 402 -4.04 16.44 -6.34
C ILE A 402 -5.48 16.29 -6.82
N GLY A 403 -6.08 15.12 -6.62
CA GLY A 403 -7.45 14.82 -7.04
C GLY A 403 -7.70 13.33 -7.20
N PRO A 404 -8.97 12.91 -7.38
CA PRO A 404 -9.32 11.49 -7.45
C PRO A 404 -8.75 10.77 -8.67
N LYS A 405 -8.66 11.44 -9.83
CA LYS A 405 -8.06 10.88 -11.05
C LYS A 405 -6.55 10.74 -10.89
N ALA A 406 -5.88 11.76 -10.32
CA ALA A 406 -4.46 11.70 -10.01
C ALA A 406 -4.13 10.55 -9.06
N LEU A 407 -4.93 10.34 -8.01
CA LEU A 407 -4.75 9.22 -7.07
C LEU A 407 -4.87 7.86 -7.76
N GLN A 408 -5.86 7.68 -8.63
CA GLN A 408 -6.06 6.45 -9.37
C GLN A 408 -4.88 6.14 -10.30
N VAL A 409 -4.43 7.12 -11.08
CA VAL A 409 -3.30 6.98 -12.01
C VAL A 409 -2.01 6.71 -11.24
N ALA A 410 -1.73 7.49 -10.18
CA ALA A 410 -0.54 7.30 -9.35
C ALA A 410 -0.47 5.90 -8.74
N ALA A 411 -1.58 5.43 -8.15
CA ALA A 411 -1.65 4.10 -7.57
C ALA A 411 -1.40 3.00 -8.61
N THR A 412 -1.92 3.16 -9.83
CA THR A 412 -1.74 2.16 -10.88
C THR A 412 -0.34 2.17 -11.47
N VAL A 413 0.25 3.34 -11.75
CA VAL A 413 1.64 3.46 -12.22
C VAL A 413 2.58 2.84 -11.17
N LYS A 414 2.35 3.11 -9.87
CA LYS A 414 3.13 2.50 -8.78
C LYS A 414 2.95 0.98 -8.73
N MET A 415 1.73 0.44 -8.92
CA MET A 415 1.50 -1.01 -9.01
C MET A 415 2.29 -1.65 -10.17
N ILE A 416 2.27 -1.00 -11.35
CA ILE A 416 3.03 -1.44 -12.52
C ILE A 416 4.53 -1.47 -12.21
N GLN A 417 5.02 -0.44 -11.52
CA GLN A 417 6.41 -0.33 -11.11
C GLN A 417 6.80 -1.41 -10.08
N ASN A 418 5.91 -1.78 -9.16
CA ASN A 418 6.17 -2.82 -8.16
C ASN A 418 6.43 -4.21 -8.77
N VAL A 419 5.91 -4.51 -9.96
CA VAL A 419 6.25 -5.76 -10.70
C VAL A 419 7.76 -5.84 -10.97
N LEU A 420 8.41 -4.69 -11.18
CA LEU A 420 9.86 -4.64 -11.45
C LEU A 420 10.74 -5.01 -10.25
N ILE A 421 10.20 -5.11 -9.03
CA ILE A 421 10.99 -5.54 -7.85
C ILE A 421 11.65 -6.89 -8.13
N GLY A 422 10.87 -7.86 -8.59
CA GLY A 422 11.37 -9.21 -8.88
C GLY A 422 12.34 -9.23 -10.06
N VAL A 423 12.01 -8.51 -11.13
CA VAL A 423 12.86 -8.41 -12.34
C VAL A 423 14.19 -7.75 -11.99
N THR A 424 14.17 -6.65 -11.26
CA THR A 424 15.38 -5.93 -10.83
C THR A 424 16.26 -6.82 -9.94
N ALA A 425 15.68 -7.48 -8.93
CA ALA A 425 16.42 -8.39 -8.06
C ALA A 425 17.08 -9.53 -8.85
N PHE A 426 16.38 -10.09 -9.83
CA PHE A 426 16.92 -11.13 -10.71
C PHE A 426 18.08 -10.59 -11.56
N CYS A 427 17.90 -9.46 -12.23
CA CYS A 427 18.94 -8.84 -13.07
C CYS A 427 20.17 -8.46 -12.24
N VAL A 428 19.98 -7.91 -11.03
CA VAL A 428 21.09 -7.58 -10.13
C VAL A 428 21.82 -8.84 -9.67
N ALA A 429 21.11 -9.90 -9.30
CA ALA A 429 21.73 -11.17 -8.94
C ALA A 429 22.57 -11.74 -10.09
N MET A 430 22.04 -11.70 -11.33
CA MET A 430 22.80 -12.12 -12.52
C MET A 430 24.05 -11.24 -12.75
N TYR A 431 23.91 -9.92 -12.66
CA TYR A 431 25.02 -8.99 -12.85
C TYR A 431 26.12 -9.22 -11.81
N TRP A 432 25.74 -9.42 -10.53
CA TRP A 432 26.72 -9.70 -9.45
C TRP A 432 27.44 -11.01 -9.68
N CYS A 433 26.72 -12.08 -10.05
CA CYS A 433 27.33 -13.38 -10.38
C CYS A 433 28.26 -13.29 -11.58
N ALA A 434 27.86 -12.56 -12.63
CA ALA A 434 28.57 -12.57 -13.91
C ALA A 434 29.72 -11.56 -14.00
N LYS A 435 29.70 -10.47 -13.21
CA LYS A 435 30.65 -9.36 -13.40
C LYS A 435 31.34 -8.85 -12.12
N VAL A 436 30.76 -9.08 -10.93
CA VAL A 436 31.30 -8.51 -9.69
C VAL A 436 32.06 -9.55 -8.88
N ASP A 437 31.48 -10.74 -8.68
CA ASP A 437 32.04 -11.79 -7.84
C ASP A 437 32.75 -12.90 -8.65
N VAL A 438 33.13 -12.62 -9.89
CA VAL A 438 33.85 -13.58 -10.74
C VAL A 438 35.27 -13.74 -10.22
N GLN A 439 35.61 -14.93 -9.74
CA GLN A 439 37.02 -15.35 -9.58
C GLN A 439 37.57 -15.79 -10.94
N GLU A 440 38.79 -15.39 -11.26
CA GLU A 440 39.44 -15.74 -12.54
C GLU A 440 39.38 -17.26 -12.78
N GLY A 441 38.82 -17.67 -13.92
CA GLY A 441 38.71 -19.08 -14.35
C GLY A 441 37.40 -19.80 -13.97
N GLN A 442 36.43 -19.17 -13.27
CA GLN A 442 35.14 -19.80 -12.97
C GLN A 442 34.04 -19.37 -13.96
N LYS A 443 33.43 -20.36 -14.64
CA LYS A 443 32.21 -20.13 -15.42
C LYS A 443 31.03 -19.97 -14.45
N VAL A 444 30.23 -18.91 -14.63
CA VAL A 444 29.00 -18.68 -13.86
C VAL A 444 28.02 -19.81 -14.15
N SER A 445 27.64 -20.54 -13.10
CA SER A 445 26.64 -21.61 -13.21
C SER A 445 25.24 -21.02 -12.97
N ALA A 446 24.25 -21.49 -13.75
CA ALA A 446 22.85 -21.19 -13.49
C ALA A 446 22.41 -21.51 -12.05
N MET A 447 23.02 -22.55 -11.45
CA MET A 447 22.81 -22.91 -10.06
C MET A 447 23.31 -21.84 -9.07
N GLU A 448 24.36 -21.11 -9.40
CA GLU A 448 24.87 -20.02 -8.55
C GLU A 448 23.92 -18.81 -8.59
N ILE A 449 23.36 -18.49 -9.76
CA ILE A 449 22.32 -17.47 -9.90
C ILE A 449 21.09 -17.85 -9.06
N TRP A 450 20.65 -19.12 -9.14
CA TRP A 450 19.55 -19.62 -8.32
C TRP A 450 19.84 -19.52 -6.81
N HIS A 451 21.06 -19.78 -6.36
CA HIS A 451 21.43 -19.66 -4.94
C HIS A 451 21.45 -18.21 -4.44
N ARG A 452 21.77 -17.26 -5.30
CA ARG A 452 21.79 -15.84 -4.96
C ARG A 452 20.41 -15.18 -5.09
N PHE A 453 19.53 -15.75 -5.91
CA PHE A 453 18.21 -15.21 -6.10
C PHE A 453 17.39 -15.28 -4.79
N PRO A 454 16.87 -14.14 -4.29
CA PRO A 454 16.10 -14.11 -3.05
C PRO A 454 14.80 -14.91 -3.20
N LYS A 455 14.62 -15.98 -2.41
CA LYS A 455 13.48 -16.91 -2.58
C LYS A 455 12.13 -16.26 -2.25
N PHE A 456 12.08 -15.28 -1.35
CA PHE A 456 10.84 -14.55 -1.05
C PHE A 456 10.26 -13.84 -2.28
N VAL A 457 11.09 -13.47 -3.28
CA VAL A 457 10.62 -12.90 -4.55
C VAL A 457 9.74 -13.87 -5.31
N LEU A 458 10.04 -15.19 -5.23
CA LEU A 458 9.13 -16.22 -5.78
C LEU A 458 7.77 -16.18 -5.09
N GLY A 459 7.77 -16.03 -3.76
CA GLY A 459 6.53 -15.87 -2.98
C GLY A 459 5.74 -14.64 -3.43
N PHE A 460 6.41 -13.49 -3.58
CA PHE A 460 5.81 -12.26 -4.10
C PHE A 460 5.19 -12.46 -5.49
N LEU A 461 5.95 -13.00 -6.44
CA LEU A 461 5.47 -13.23 -7.82
C LEU A 461 4.33 -14.25 -7.86
N THR A 462 4.45 -15.35 -7.11
CA THR A 462 3.40 -16.37 -7.03
C THR A 462 2.12 -15.78 -6.45
N ALA A 463 2.19 -15.01 -5.38
CA ALA A 463 1.03 -14.34 -4.80
C ALA A 463 0.37 -13.40 -5.83
N SER A 464 1.15 -12.61 -6.57
CA SER A 464 0.66 -11.71 -7.62
C SER A 464 -0.04 -12.48 -8.76
N VAL A 465 0.59 -13.54 -9.27
CA VAL A 465 0.02 -14.37 -10.35
C VAL A 465 -1.26 -15.06 -9.88
N VAL A 466 -1.23 -15.74 -8.73
CA VAL A 466 -2.38 -16.46 -8.19
C VAL A 466 -3.56 -15.52 -7.98
N MET A 467 -3.34 -14.38 -7.34
CA MET A 467 -4.40 -13.40 -7.08
C MET A 467 -4.92 -12.75 -8.37
N SER A 468 -4.06 -12.53 -9.37
CA SER A 468 -4.47 -12.04 -10.68
C SER A 468 -5.35 -13.05 -11.42
N VAL A 469 -4.96 -14.33 -11.43
CA VAL A 469 -5.75 -15.41 -12.03
C VAL A 469 -7.09 -15.56 -11.31
N VAL A 470 -7.08 -15.60 -9.97
CA VAL A 470 -8.31 -15.67 -9.17
C VAL A 470 -9.23 -14.50 -9.47
N SER A 471 -8.72 -13.27 -9.44
CA SER A 471 -9.52 -12.07 -9.70
C SER A 471 -10.08 -12.07 -11.13
N SER A 472 -9.31 -12.47 -12.13
CA SER A 472 -9.74 -12.54 -13.53
C SER A 472 -10.77 -13.65 -13.77
N SER A 473 -10.60 -14.82 -13.14
CA SER A 473 -11.53 -15.94 -13.29
C SER A 473 -12.91 -15.69 -12.65
N LEU A 474 -12.97 -14.83 -11.65
CA LEU A 474 -14.20 -14.42 -10.98
C LEU A 474 -14.99 -13.36 -11.78
N GLY A 475 -14.36 -12.71 -12.75
CA GLY A 475 -14.91 -11.55 -13.43
C GLY A 475 -14.84 -10.26 -12.60
N ALA A 476 -15.11 -9.12 -13.25
CA ALA A 476 -14.89 -7.80 -12.67
C ALA A 476 -15.67 -7.55 -11.37
N ASP A 477 -16.93 -7.92 -11.32
CA ASP A 477 -17.81 -7.62 -10.17
C ASP A 477 -17.45 -8.49 -8.96
N VAL A 478 -17.38 -9.81 -9.15
CA VAL A 478 -17.10 -10.77 -8.09
C VAL A 478 -15.64 -10.64 -7.63
N GLY A 479 -14.70 -10.43 -8.55
CA GLY A 479 -13.31 -10.14 -8.23
C GLY A 479 -13.16 -8.91 -7.34
N LYS A 480 -13.88 -7.82 -7.65
CA LYS A 480 -13.91 -6.62 -6.83
C LYS A 480 -14.51 -6.86 -5.44
N MET A 481 -15.60 -7.65 -5.36
CA MET A 481 -16.23 -7.97 -4.07
C MET A 481 -15.33 -8.79 -3.15
N LEU A 482 -14.69 -9.83 -3.68
CA LEU A 482 -13.95 -10.83 -2.89
C LEU A 482 -12.47 -10.51 -2.77
N VAL A 483 -11.82 -10.06 -3.85
CA VAL A 483 -10.39 -9.80 -3.84
C VAL A 483 -10.10 -8.38 -3.34
N ASP A 484 -10.61 -7.34 -4.01
CA ASP A 484 -10.29 -5.96 -3.66
C ASP A 484 -10.90 -5.52 -2.34
N ASN A 485 -12.18 -5.85 -2.14
CA ASN A 485 -12.95 -5.48 -0.95
C ASN A 485 -13.11 -6.65 0.04
N GLY A 486 -12.23 -7.62 -0.03
CA GLY A 486 -12.14 -8.75 0.88
C GLY A 486 -10.70 -9.09 1.21
N ILE A 487 -10.04 -9.92 0.40
CA ILE A 487 -8.68 -10.42 0.65
C ILE A 487 -7.68 -9.27 0.85
N ASN A 488 -7.71 -8.25 -0.03
CA ASN A 488 -6.80 -7.12 0.08
C ASN A 488 -7.07 -6.25 1.32
N LYS A 489 -8.28 -6.27 1.89
CA LYS A 489 -8.60 -5.59 3.15
C LYS A 489 -8.02 -6.28 4.38
N VAL A 490 -7.60 -7.52 4.23
CA VAL A 490 -6.86 -8.30 5.25
C VAL A 490 -5.36 -8.22 4.99
N SER A 491 -4.89 -8.40 3.76
CA SER A 491 -3.46 -8.45 3.42
C SER A 491 -2.76 -7.10 3.60
N VAL A 492 -3.38 -5.99 3.19
CA VAL A 492 -2.79 -4.64 3.28
C VAL A 492 -2.45 -4.23 4.72
N PRO A 493 -3.36 -4.33 5.71
CA PRO A 493 -3.01 -4.04 7.11
C PRO A 493 -1.92 -4.97 7.66
N LEU A 494 -1.98 -6.27 7.36
CA LEU A 494 -0.95 -7.22 7.78
C LEU A 494 0.42 -6.85 7.23
N ARG A 495 0.51 -6.53 5.94
CA ARG A 495 1.74 -6.01 5.33
C ARG A 495 2.27 -4.79 6.07
N GLY A 496 1.37 -3.85 6.41
CA GLY A 496 1.73 -2.65 7.17
C GLY A 496 2.35 -2.99 8.53
N TRP A 497 1.79 -3.95 9.26
CA TRP A 497 2.34 -4.42 10.53
C TRP A 497 3.71 -5.09 10.35
N PHE A 498 3.90 -5.96 9.36
CA PHE A 498 5.18 -6.59 9.10
C PHE A 498 6.26 -5.59 8.68
N PHE A 499 5.90 -4.56 7.90
CA PHE A 499 6.84 -3.49 7.58
C PHE A 499 7.19 -2.65 8.81
N ALA A 500 6.23 -2.32 9.67
CA ALA A 500 6.51 -1.61 10.91
C ALA A 500 7.46 -2.41 11.82
N LEU A 501 7.22 -3.72 11.99
CA LEU A 501 8.12 -4.63 12.72
C LEU A 501 9.53 -4.64 12.15
N ALA A 502 9.65 -4.69 10.84
CA ALA A 502 10.94 -4.65 10.16
C ALA A 502 11.64 -3.31 10.34
N PHE A 503 10.94 -2.19 10.20
CA PHE A 503 11.53 -0.86 10.32
C PHE A 503 11.95 -0.53 11.75
N VAL A 504 11.19 -0.92 12.76
CA VAL A 504 11.63 -0.83 14.17
C VAL A 504 12.89 -1.69 14.37
N SER A 505 12.90 -2.92 13.83
CA SER A 505 14.04 -3.83 13.93
C SER A 505 15.28 -3.27 13.22
N ILE A 506 15.12 -2.64 12.04
CA ILE A 506 16.22 -1.92 11.36
C ILE A 506 16.76 -0.82 12.26
N GLY A 507 15.90 0.03 12.80
CA GLY A 507 16.31 1.09 13.72
C GLY A 507 17.09 0.58 14.92
N LEU A 508 16.57 -0.48 15.58
CA LEU A 508 17.18 -1.11 16.76
C LEU A 508 18.56 -1.73 16.48
N THR A 509 18.82 -2.12 15.23
CA THR A 509 20.11 -2.70 14.81
C THR A 509 21.06 -1.69 14.17
N THR A 510 20.64 -0.42 14.03
CA THR A 510 21.41 0.62 13.35
C THR A 510 22.28 1.41 14.31
N ASN A 511 23.61 1.48 14.00
CA ASN A 511 24.58 2.27 14.75
C ASN A 511 24.99 3.51 13.95
N PHE A 512 24.77 4.70 14.50
CA PHE A 512 25.12 5.97 13.85
C PHE A 512 26.62 6.11 13.56
N ARG A 513 27.49 5.52 14.39
CA ARG A 513 28.95 5.56 14.15
C ARG A 513 29.32 4.77 12.89
N GLU A 514 28.63 3.69 12.62
CA GLU A 514 28.84 2.89 11.40
C GLU A 514 28.24 3.58 10.18
N LEU A 515 27.02 4.11 10.30
CA LEU A 515 26.40 4.93 9.28
C LEU A 515 27.26 6.13 8.88
N GLY A 516 27.85 6.84 9.86
CA GLY A 516 28.70 7.99 9.61
C GLY A 516 29.91 7.72 8.70
N LYS A 517 30.39 6.47 8.66
CA LYS A 517 31.47 6.08 7.74
C LYS A 517 31.04 6.17 6.26
N TYR A 518 29.79 5.87 5.97
CA TYR A 518 29.24 5.92 4.60
C TYR A 518 28.84 7.33 4.17
N PHE A 519 28.59 8.25 5.12
CA PHE A 519 28.30 9.66 4.84
C PHE A 519 29.55 10.51 4.54
N LYS A 520 30.75 9.99 4.78
CA LYS A 520 31.99 10.73 4.49
C LYS A 520 32.03 11.20 3.03
N GLY A 521 32.14 12.51 2.83
CA GLY A 521 32.17 13.16 1.52
C GLY A 521 30.79 13.37 0.86
N GLY A 522 29.67 13.08 1.53
CA GLY A 522 28.30 13.37 1.04
C GLY A 522 27.87 12.59 -0.20
N LYS A 523 28.70 11.66 -0.68
CA LYS A 523 28.48 10.92 -1.94
C LYS A 523 27.13 10.17 -2.02
N PRO A 524 26.65 9.47 -0.97
CA PRO A 524 25.36 8.79 -1.02
C PRO A 524 24.19 9.77 -1.20
N ILE A 525 24.23 10.91 -0.51
CA ILE A 525 23.20 11.95 -0.64
C ILE A 525 23.24 12.55 -2.05
N LEU A 526 24.43 12.87 -2.55
CA LEU A 526 24.60 13.42 -3.89
C LEU A 526 24.12 12.43 -4.96
N LEU A 527 24.41 11.13 -4.79
CA LEU A 527 23.93 10.08 -5.66
C LEU A 527 22.40 10.04 -5.69
N TYR A 528 21.79 10.06 -4.51
CA TYR A 528 20.33 10.04 -4.37
C TYR A 528 19.69 11.28 -5.03
N VAL A 529 20.18 12.47 -4.71
CA VAL A 529 19.66 13.74 -5.26
C VAL A 529 19.79 13.79 -6.78
N CYS A 530 20.97 13.47 -7.33
CA CYS A 530 21.18 13.47 -8.78
C CYS A 530 20.31 12.42 -9.48
N GLY A 531 20.25 11.22 -8.95
CA GLY A 531 19.42 10.15 -9.50
C GLY A 531 17.94 10.44 -9.41
N GLN A 532 17.46 10.95 -8.27
CA GLN A 532 16.05 11.32 -8.11
C GLN A 532 15.68 12.51 -9.01
N SER A 533 16.57 13.46 -9.21
CA SER A 533 16.35 14.55 -10.16
C SER A 533 16.21 14.02 -11.60
N LEU A 534 17.06 13.07 -11.99
CA LEU A 534 16.96 12.38 -13.27
C LEU A 534 15.63 11.63 -13.39
N ASN A 535 15.23 10.90 -12.35
CA ASN A 535 13.95 10.18 -12.29
C ASN A 535 12.77 11.14 -12.47
N LEU A 536 12.75 12.25 -11.74
CA LEU A 536 11.70 13.27 -11.84
C LEU A 536 11.55 13.80 -13.27
N VAL A 537 12.66 14.16 -13.93
CA VAL A 537 12.64 14.70 -15.29
C VAL A 537 12.19 13.65 -16.30
N LEU A 538 12.77 12.45 -16.26
CA LEU A 538 12.45 11.39 -17.23
C LEU A 538 11.03 10.87 -17.07
N THR A 539 10.55 10.72 -15.83
CA THR A 539 9.18 10.26 -15.56
C THR A 539 8.15 11.29 -16.02
N LEU A 540 8.38 12.59 -15.75
CA LEU A 540 7.49 13.64 -16.24
C LEU A 540 7.44 13.69 -17.78
N LEU A 541 8.59 13.64 -18.42
CA LEU A 541 8.70 13.63 -19.87
C LEU A 541 7.97 12.41 -20.48
N MET A 542 8.23 11.21 -19.96
CA MET A 542 7.59 9.98 -20.42
C MET A 542 6.08 10.00 -20.19
N ALA A 543 5.63 10.46 -19.02
CA ALA A 543 4.21 10.61 -18.72
C ALA A 543 3.53 11.59 -19.69
N TRP A 544 4.16 12.73 -19.97
CA TRP A 544 3.63 13.70 -20.93
C TRP A 544 3.56 13.12 -22.36
N ILE A 545 4.62 12.46 -22.83
CA ILE A 545 4.64 11.83 -24.15
C ILE A 545 3.55 10.77 -24.25
N MET A 546 3.49 9.84 -23.29
CA MET A 546 2.61 8.68 -23.37
C MET A 546 1.14 9.04 -23.19
N PHE A 547 0.80 9.84 -22.19
CA PHE A 547 -0.61 10.18 -21.92
C PHE A 547 -1.17 11.27 -22.84
N TYR A 548 -0.34 12.19 -23.36
CA TYR A 548 -0.85 13.35 -24.10
C TYR A 548 -0.47 13.37 -25.59
N LYS A 549 0.56 12.63 -26.00
CA LYS A 549 0.99 12.60 -27.42
C LYS A 549 0.71 11.28 -28.10
N VAL A 550 0.97 10.15 -27.43
CA VAL A 550 0.86 8.82 -28.04
C VAL A 550 -0.53 8.21 -27.81
N PHE A 551 -1.08 8.32 -26.61
CA PHE A 551 -2.35 7.71 -26.24
C PHE A 551 -3.36 8.71 -25.62
N PRO A 552 -3.69 9.84 -26.30
CA PRO A 552 -4.61 10.83 -25.76
C PRO A 552 -6.03 10.29 -25.58
N GLU A 553 -6.44 9.28 -26.36
CA GLU A 553 -7.74 8.64 -26.25
C GLU A 553 -7.90 7.82 -24.95
N ILE A 554 -6.81 7.25 -24.43
CA ILE A 554 -6.83 6.56 -23.12
C ILE A 554 -6.95 7.61 -22.01
N THR A 555 -6.22 8.71 -22.13
CA THR A 555 -6.27 9.83 -21.18
C THR A 555 -7.69 10.42 -21.06
N ALA A 556 -8.40 10.54 -22.17
CA ALA A 556 -9.77 11.04 -22.19
C ALA A 556 -10.79 10.10 -21.51
N LYS A 557 -10.50 8.80 -21.42
CA LYS A 557 -11.35 7.79 -20.80
C LYS A 557 -11.13 7.63 -19.28
N ILE A 558 -10.00 8.12 -18.76
CA ILE A 558 -9.68 8.16 -17.33
C ILE A 558 -10.38 9.37 -16.69
#